data_50b991e0d7be545e36e116c40ae56423
#
_entry.id   50b991e0d7be545e36e116c40ae56423
#
_cell.length_a   1.000
_cell.length_b   1.000
_cell.length_c   1.000
_cell.angle_alpha   90.00
_cell.angle_beta   90.00
_cell.angle_gamma   90.00
#
_symmetry.space_group_name_H-M   'P 1'
#
loop_
_entity.id
_entity.type
_entity.pdbx_description
1 polymer ?
#
loop_
_entity_poly.entity_id
_entity_poly.type
_entity_poly.pdbx_seq_one_letter_code
_entity_poly.pdbx_strand_id
1 'polypeptide(L)'
;MIFLPQRSMAAFAPADDAGQSPISESPAGGDVAEAAKSEDATPPSVDGGDSAAADNGASVLERICARTRLDVEQRMQVLPLKEIAAKAKEVSMPTRGFGQALQHITADKRVGLIAEVKRASPSAGILRPDYDPAQIALSYQRAGASCISVLTEGSCFHGSVEDLKAVREACSLPILRKDFILEPWQVHESRLIGADCILLIMAILKEEQTAELIALARGLDMDVLLEVHNEEELNKALAYDSFLIGINNRNLKTLKTDIQTTLDLAPQVPPDRLVVSESGIATSEDLAKVGEAGCSAVLVGESLLREEDPGLAARRLLGF
;
A
#
# COMPACT_ATOMS: atom_id res chain seq x y z
N MET A 1 -0.33 33.64 -19.57
CA MET A 1 0.18 34.42 -18.43
C MET A 1 -0.96 34.46 -17.40
N ILE A 2 -1.01 33.45 -16.53
CA ILE A 2 -2.08 33.34 -15.50
C ILE A 2 -1.35 33.32 -14.16
N PHE A 3 -1.63 34.33 -13.34
CA PHE A 3 -1.07 34.52 -11.99
C PHE A 3 -1.65 33.48 -11.01
N LEU A 4 -0.79 32.72 -10.34
CA LEU A 4 -1.12 31.93 -9.16
C LEU A 4 -0.86 32.76 -7.89
N PRO A 5 -1.71 32.72 -6.87
CA PRO A 5 -1.49 33.44 -5.63
C PRO A 5 -0.52 32.67 -4.72
N GLN A 6 0.53 33.37 -4.25
CA GLN A 6 1.45 32.91 -3.21
C GLN A 6 0.71 32.79 -1.87
N ARG A 7 0.80 31.64 -1.23
CA ARG A 7 0.40 31.46 0.17
C ARG A 7 1.58 31.70 1.10
N SER A 8 1.34 32.61 2.03
CA SER A 8 2.20 33.06 3.11
C SER A 8 2.65 31.94 4.02
N MET A 9 3.97 31.89 4.30
CA MET A 9 4.58 31.06 5.34
C MET A 9 4.34 31.72 6.71
N ALA A 10 3.66 31.02 7.61
CA ALA A 10 3.63 31.35 9.02
C ALA A 10 4.63 30.46 9.76
N ALA A 11 5.61 31.09 10.41
CA ALA A 11 6.63 30.47 11.24
C ALA A 11 6.02 29.97 12.56
N PHE A 12 6.30 28.74 12.92
CA PHE A 12 6.03 28.19 14.27
C PHE A 12 7.31 28.27 15.11
N ALA A 13 7.20 28.96 16.26
CA ALA A 13 8.21 29.00 17.30
C ALA A 13 8.04 27.83 18.29
N PRO A 14 9.13 27.34 18.93
CA PRO A 14 9.05 26.21 19.86
C PRO A 14 8.57 26.68 21.25
N ALA A 15 7.79 25.81 21.91
CA ALA A 15 7.40 26.00 23.32
C ALA A 15 8.32 25.17 24.22
N ASP A 16 8.85 25.84 25.25
CA ASP A 16 9.74 25.33 26.29
C ASP A 16 9.03 24.47 27.35
N ASP A 17 9.79 23.53 27.79
CA ASP A 17 9.92 22.74 29.02
C ASP A 17 9.29 23.32 30.31
N ALA A 18 8.64 22.46 31.11
CA ALA A 18 8.84 22.32 32.57
C ALA A 18 7.78 21.44 33.25
N GLY A 19 8.21 20.48 34.06
CA GLY A 19 7.37 19.91 35.11
C GLY A 19 7.67 18.46 35.50
N GLN A 20 8.75 18.26 36.27
CA GLN A 20 9.02 17.01 37.00
C GLN A 20 8.15 16.89 38.28
N SER A 21 7.90 15.64 38.67
CA SER A 21 7.87 15.03 40.02
C SER A 21 6.53 14.44 40.47
N PRO A 22 6.51 13.51 41.43
CA PRO A 22 7.41 12.41 41.70
C PRO A 22 6.72 11.03 41.94
N ILE A 23 7.57 10.04 42.09
CA ILE A 23 7.37 8.63 42.44
C ILE A 23 6.64 8.45 43.79
N SER A 24 5.76 7.45 43.93
CA SER A 24 5.43 6.84 45.22
C SER A 24 5.43 5.31 45.13
N GLU A 25 6.19 4.76 46.06
CA GLU A 25 6.49 3.36 46.26
C GLU A 25 5.33 2.52 46.82
N SER A 26 5.51 1.25 46.65
CA SER A 26 4.84 0.02 47.10
C SER A 26 4.25 0.00 48.54
N PRO A 27 3.50 -1.08 48.94
CA PRO A 27 4.17 -2.34 49.27
C PRO A 27 3.48 -3.66 48.91
N ALA A 28 4.29 -4.69 49.06
CA ALA A 28 4.10 -6.11 48.84
C ALA A 28 3.13 -6.78 49.85
N GLY A 29 2.68 -8.00 49.48
CA GLY A 29 2.41 -9.05 50.45
C GLY A 29 1.31 -10.01 50.09
N GLY A 30 1.66 -11.30 50.00
CA GLY A 30 0.86 -12.45 50.50
C GLY A 30 0.13 -13.28 49.44
N ASP A 31 0.60 -14.32 49.24
CA ASP A 31 0.62 -15.78 49.56
C ASP A 31 -0.34 -16.67 48.74
N VAL A 32 0.31 -17.63 48.13
CA VAL A 32 0.03 -19.06 47.87
C VAL A 32 -1.41 -19.60 48.02
N ALA A 33 -1.90 -20.20 46.93
CA ALA A 33 -2.60 -21.50 47.06
C ALA A 33 -2.57 -22.27 45.72
N GLU A 34 -2.24 -23.49 45.86
CA GLU A 34 -1.95 -24.61 45.00
C GLU A 34 -3.20 -25.25 44.35
N ALA A 35 -2.98 -25.86 43.16
CA ALA A 35 -3.62 -27.04 42.61
C ALA A 35 -5.04 -26.98 42.08
N ALA A 36 -5.16 -27.22 40.77
CA ALA A 36 -5.89 -28.39 40.26
C ALA A 36 -5.58 -28.63 38.76
N LYS A 37 -5.07 -29.82 38.46
CA LYS A 37 -5.01 -30.40 37.12
C LYS A 37 -6.41 -30.80 36.68
N SER A 38 -6.80 -30.45 35.45
CA SER A 38 -7.80 -31.20 34.70
C SER A 38 -7.60 -30.99 33.20
N GLU A 39 -7.17 -32.09 32.56
CA GLU A 39 -7.69 -32.72 31.36
C GLU A 39 -7.68 -31.95 30.04
N ASP A 40 -6.73 -32.40 29.23
CA ASP A 40 -6.78 -32.74 27.80
C ASP A 40 -8.11 -32.39 27.10
N ALA A 41 -8.12 -31.28 26.37
CA ALA A 41 -9.09 -30.99 25.34
C ALA A 41 -8.35 -30.67 24.06
N THR A 42 -8.15 -31.70 23.24
CA THR A 42 -7.79 -31.60 21.84
C THR A 42 -8.73 -30.62 21.14
N PRO A 43 -8.27 -29.56 20.48
CA PRO A 43 -9.14 -28.74 19.68
C PRO A 43 -9.64 -29.54 18.47
N PRO A 44 -10.90 -29.35 18.03
CA PRO A 44 -11.42 -30.04 16.87
C PRO A 44 -10.64 -29.63 15.63
N SER A 45 -10.20 -30.64 14.87
CA SER A 45 -9.68 -30.50 13.52
C SER A 45 -10.75 -29.82 12.66
N VAL A 46 -10.55 -28.56 12.29
CA VAL A 46 -11.32 -27.90 11.24
C VAL A 46 -10.83 -28.51 9.93
N ASP A 47 -11.52 -29.54 9.46
CA ASP A 47 -11.44 -29.97 8.08
C ASP A 47 -11.84 -28.78 7.20
N GLY A 48 -10.83 -28.12 6.66
CA GLY A 48 -10.98 -27.17 5.57
C GLY A 48 -11.45 -27.91 4.33
N GLY A 49 -12.76 -28.05 4.20
CA GLY A 49 -13.40 -28.43 2.96
C GLY A 49 -13.14 -27.33 1.91
N ASP A 50 -11.96 -27.37 1.34
CA ASP A 50 -11.62 -26.66 0.10
C ASP A 50 -12.41 -27.38 -1.02
N SER A 51 -13.60 -26.86 -1.32
CA SER A 51 -14.31 -27.28 -2.53
C SER A 51 -13.44 -26.83 -3.71
N ALA A 52 -12.66 -27.77 -4.25
CA ALA A 52 -12.02 -27.68 -5.52
C ALA A 52 -13.10 -27.44 -6.60
N ALA A 53 -13.54 -26.17 -6.73
CA ALA A 53 -14.24 -25.71 -7.89
C ALA A 53 -13.27 -25.84 -9.07
N ALA A 54 -13.68 -26.59 -10.06
CA ALA A 54 -12.96 -26.97 -11.26
C ALA A 54 -12.04 -25.85 -11.74
N ASP A 55 -10.77 -26.18 -11.87
CA ASP A 55 -9.72 -25.35 -12.48
C ASP A 55 -10.03 -25.20 -13.99
N ASN A 56 -10.82 -24.18 -14.34
CA ASN A 56 -11.28 -23.89 -15.70
C ASN A 56 -10.20 -23.15 -16.51
N GLY A 57 -8.91 -23.33 -16.21
CA GLY A 57 -7.82 -22.67 -16.95
C GLY A 57 -7.70 -21.17 -16.70
N ALA A 58 -8.48 -20.58 -15.78
CA ALA A 58 -8.41 -19.17 -15.44
C ALA A 58 -7.09 -18.85 -14.71
N SER A 59 -6.42 -17.78 -15.11
CA SER A 59 -5.21 -17.28 -14.44
C SER A 59 -5.49 -16.88 -12.97
N VAL A 60 -4.44 -16.84 -12.14
CA VAL A 60 -4.54 -16.35 -10.75
C VAL A 60 -5.19 -14.96 -10.72
N LEU A 61 -4.80 -14.09 -11.65
CA LEU A 61 -5.32 -12.73 -11.75
C LEU A 61 -6.83 -12.71 -12.05
N GLU A 62 -7.31 -13.53 -12.97
CA GLU A 62 -8.74 -13.62 -13.30
C GLU A 62 -9.56 -14.13 -12.13
N ARG A 63 -9.03 -15.10 -11.37
CA ARG A 63 -9.70 -15.61 -10.14
C ARG A 63 -9.81 -14.52 -9.08
N ILE A 64 -8.74 -13.75 -8.85
CA ILE A 64 -8.75 -12.63 -7.89
C ILE A 64 -9.79 -11.59 -8.33
N CYS A 65 -9.76 -11.16 -9.60
CA CYS A 65 -10.73 -10.18 -10.10
C CYS A 65 -12.18 -10.66 -9.97
N ALA A 66 -12.46 -11.94 -10.27
CA ALA A 66 -13.80 -12.52 -10.10
C ALA A 66 -14.23 -12.51 -8.62
N ARG A 67 -13.32 -12.88 -7.71
CA ARG A 67 -13.60 -12.86 -6.28
C ARG A 67 -13.83 -11.44 -5.76
N THR A 68 -12.99 -10.50 -6.18
CA THR A 68 -13.12 -9.07 -5.82
C THR A 68 -14.49 -8.52 -6.24
N ARG A 69 -14.97 -8.82 -7.46
CA ARG A 69 -16.31 -8.37 -7.89
C ARG A 69 -17.42 -8.88 -6.98
N LEU A 70 -17.37 -10.18 -6.64
CA LEU A 70 -18.37 -10.76 -5.73
C LEU A 70 -18.34 -10.13 -4.34
N ASP A 71 -17.14 -9.87 -3.80
CA ASP A 71 -16.99 -9.19 -2.51
C ASP A 71 -17.54 -7.76 -2.56
N VAL A 72 -17.22 -7.01 -3.59
CA VAL A 72 -17.74 -5.65 -3.79
C VAL A 72 -19.25 -5.65 -3.93
N GLU A 73 -19.84 -6.57 -4.71
CA GLU A 73 -21.30 -6.71 -4.83
C GLU A 73 -21.96 -6.94 -3.48
N GLN A 74 -21.42 -7.84 -2.65
CA GLN A 74 -21.94 -8.08 -1.29
C GLN A 74 -21.87 -6.84 -0.41
N ARG A 75 -20.76 -6.10 -0.46
CA ARG A 75 -20.56 -4.86 0.30
C ARG A 75 -21.46 -3.73 -0.19
N MET A 76 -21.73 -3.66 -1.49
CA MET A 76 -22.69 -2.72 -2.08
C MET A 76 -24.15 -2.98 -1.64
N GLN A 77 -24.50 -4.22 -1.28
CA GLN A 77 -25.82 -4.53 -0.70
C GLN A 77 -25.97 -3.94 0.70
N VAL A 78 -24.88 -3.83 1.47
CA VAL A 78 -24.87 -3.25 2.81
C VAL A 78 -24.75 -1.72 2.75
N LEU A 79 -23.90 -1.20 1.87
CA LEU A 79 -23.70 0.23 1.67
C LEU A 79 -23.75 0.56 0.17
N PRO A 80 -24.91 0.99 -0.36
CA PRO A 80 -25.08 1.29 -1.78
C PRO A 80 -24.15 2.38 -2.31
N LEU A 81 -23.82 2.34 -3.61
CA LEU A 81 -22.92 3.29 -4.26
C LEU A 81 -23.29 4.75 -3.99
N LYS A 82 -24.57 5.10 -4.04
CA LYS A 82 -25.03 6.48 -3.77
C LYS A 82 -24.68 6.94 -2.35
N GLU A 83 -24.81 6.05 -1.38
CA GLU A 83 -24.57 6.37 0.03
C GLU A 83 -23.07 6.48 0.33
N ILE A 84 -22.25 5.53 -0.18
CA ILE A 84 -20.80 5.60 0.00
C ILE A 84 -20.22 6.82 -0.70
N ALA A 85 -20.75 7.18 -1.88
CA ALA A 85 -20.34 8.38 -2.61
C ALA A 85 -20.64 9.67 -1.83
N ALA A 86 -21.80 9.75 -1.16
CA ALA A 86 -22.14 10.87 -0.30
C ALA A 86 -21.17 10.96 0.88
N LYS A 87 -20.96 9.86 1.60
CA LYS A 87 -20.03 9.80 2.74
C LYS A 87 -18.58 10.15 2.35
N ALA A 88 -18.10 9.68 1.20
CA ALA A 88 -16.75 9.98 0.74
C ALA A 88 -16.54 11.49 0.48
N LYS A 89 -17.56 12.20 0.02
CA LYS A 89 -17.52 13.66 -0.17
C LYS A 89 -17.53 14.45 1.14
N GLU A 90 -18.05 13.88 2.21
CA GLU A 90 -18.11 14.50 3.54
C GLU A 90 -16.81 14.33 4.34
N VAL A 91 -15.85 13.55 3.83
CA VAL A 91 -14.54 13.37 4.49
C VAL A 91 -13.80 14.70 4.51
N SER A 92 -13.75 15.34 5.67
CA SER A 92 -13.10 16.64 5.86
C SER A 92 -11.58 16.57 6.00
N MET A 93 -11.03 15.40 6.37
CA MET A 93 -9.58 15.23 6.48
C MET A 93 -8.94 15.27 5.08
N PRO A 94 -7.97 16.16 4.82
CA PRO A 94 -7.31 16.21 3.52
C PRO A 94 -6.46 14.98 3.29
N THR A 95 -6.21 14.65 2.02
CA THR A 95 -5.17 13.68 1.65
C THR A 95 -3.78 14.22 1.99
N ARG A 96 -2.84 13.33 2.20
CA ARG A 96 -1.44 13.67 2.59
C ARG A 96 -0.52 13.92 1.40
N GLY A 97 -1.05 13.90 0.16
CA GLY A 97 -0.28 14.18 -1.06
C GLY A 97 0.77 13.11 -1.36
N PHE A 98 0.33 11.94 -1.80
CA PHE A 98 1.20 10.78 -2.07
C PHE A 98 2.24 11.09 -3.15
N GLY A 99 1.81 11.59 -4.31
CA GLY A 99 2.69 11.99 -5.40
C GLY A 99 3.61 13.15 -5.00
N GLN A 100 3.11 14.10 -4.21
CA GLN A 100 3.90 15.23 -3.72
C GLN A 100 5.04 14.78 -2.80
N ALA A 101 4.81 13.79 -1.93
CA ALA A 101 5.85 13.23 -1.08
C ALA A 101 6.98 12.60 -1.90
N LEU A 102 6.65 11.90 -2.98
CA LEU A 102 7.63 11.31 -3.89
C LEU A 102 8.38 12.39 -4.69
N GLN A 103 7.70 13.46 -5.15
CA GLN A 103 8.34 14.58 -5.83
C GLN A 103 9.41 15.25 -4.96
N HIS A 104 9.14 15.46 -3.68
CA HIS A 104 10.10 16.06 -2.76
C HIS A 104 11.40 15.25 -2.66
N ILE A 105 11.30 13.92 -2.55
CA ILE A 105 12.48 13.04 -2.50
C ILE A 105 13.25 13.07 -3.79
N THR A 106 12.55 13.08 -4.94
CA THR A 106 13.20 13.14 -6.28
C THR A 106 13.90 14.48 -6.51
N ALA A 107 13.37 15.59 -5.99
CA ALA A 107 14.02 16.89 -6.05
C ALA A 107 15.39 16.90 -5.35
N ASP A 108 15.57 16.08 -4.31
CA ASP A 108 16.85 15.84 -3.62
C ASP A 108 17.75 14.84 -4.36
N LYS A 109 17.39 14.40 -5.57
CA LYS A 109 18.08 13.38 -6.36
C LYS A 109 18.20 12.03 -5.65
N ARG A 110 17.22 11.69 -4.84
CA ARG A 110 17.09 10.41 -4.14
C ARG A 110 15.94 9.60 -4.69
N VAL A 111 16.03 8.28 -4.60
CA VAL A 111 14.93 7.37 -4.91
C VAL A 111 14.09 7.17 -3.65
N GLY A 112 12.77 7.43 -3.74
CA GLY A 112 11.85 7.27 -2.64
C GLY A 112 11.54 5.81 -2.35
N LEU A 113 11.18 5.49 -1.10
CA LEU A 113 10.70 4.18 -0.69
C LEU A 113 9.21 4.25 -0.37
N ILE A 114 8.40 3.50 -1.12
CA ILE A 114 7.03 3.13 -0.76
C ILE A 114 7.15 1.78 -0.06
N ALA A 115 7.09 1.78 1.27
CA ALA A 115 7.25 0.56 2.05
C ALA A 115 5.90 -0.16 2.20
N GLU A 116 5.85 -1.44 1.84
CA GLU A 116 4.60 -2.19 1.79
C GLU A 116 4.32 -2.98 3.07
N VAL A 117 3.13 -2.79 3.60
CA VAL A 117 2.53 -3.55 4.71
C VAL A 117 1.64 -4.63 4.14
N LYS A 118 2.03 -5.90 4.37
CA LYS A 118 1.40 -7.08 3.77
C LYS A 118 1.55 -8.31 4.67
N ARG A 119 0.45 -9.03 4.95
CA ARG A 119 0.45 -10.24 5.77
C ARG A 119 0.95 -11.45 5.01
N ALA A 120 0.49 -11.61 3.78
CA ALA A 120 0.76 -12.78 2.94
C ALA A 120 0.86 -12.39 1.45
N SER A 121 1.34 -13.31 0.62
CA SER A 121 1.24 -13.21 -0.83
C SER A 121 1.03 -14.59 -1.46
N PRO A 122 0.45 -14.67 -2.69
CA PRO A 122 0.25 -15.96 -3.39
C PRO A 122 1.54 -16.75 -3.61
N SER A 123 2.67 -16.07 -3.78
CA SER A 123 3.97 -16.69 -4.06
C SER A 123 4.76 -17.08 -2.81
N ALA A 124 4.52 -16.42 -1.67
CA ALA A 124 5.35 -16.57 -0.46
C ALA A 124 4.56 -17.11 0.76
N GLY A 125 3.23 -17.21 0.65
CA GLY A 125 2.38 -17.55 1.79
C GLY A 125 2.39 -16.46 2.87
N ILE A 126 2.24 -16.85 4.13
CA ILE A 126 2.30 -15.92 5.27
C ILE A 126 3.74 -15.44 5.44
N LEU A 127 3.94 -14.11 5.41
CA LEU A 127 5.25 -13.47 5.56
C LEU A 127 5.59 -13.21 7.02
N ARG A 128 4.58 -12.85 7.83
CA ARG A 128 4.75 -12.55 9.25
C ARG A 128 3.65 -13.18 10.10
N PRO A 129 3.99 -14.12 10.99
CA PRO A 129 3.05 -14.64 11.99
C PRO A 129 2.60 -13.58 13.01
N ASP A 130 3.54 -12.67 13.38
CA ASP A 130 3.38 -11.55 14.32
C ASP A 130 2.96 -10.24 13.62
N TYR A 131 2.08 -10.34 12.63
CA TYR A 131 1.68 -9.20 11.80
C TYR A 131 0.88 -8.16 12.58
N ASP A 132 1.49 -6.98 12.77
CA ASP A 132 0.87 -5.76 13.28
C ASP A 132 1.10 -4.63 12.27
N PRO A 133 0.08 -4.26 11.46
CA PRO A 133 0.23 -3.27 10.40
C PRO A 133 0.63 -1.88 10.93
N ALA A 134 0.15 -1.50 12.12
CA ALA A 134 0.46 -0.21 12.72
C ALA A 134 1.94 -0.12 13.12
N GLN A 135 2.47 -1.15 13.81
CA GLN A 135 3.87 -1.20 14.23
C GLN A 135 4.82 -1.28 13.03
N ILE A 136 4.47 -2.07 12.01
CA ILE A 136 5.25 -2.17 10.76
C ILE A 136 5.33 -0.78 10.09
N ALA A 137 4.19 -0.09 9.92
CA ALA A 137 4.17 1.24 9.32
C ALA A 137 4.97 2.28 10.11
N LEU A 138 4.88 2.27 11.43
CA LEU A 138 5.71 3.13 12.30
C LEU A 138 7.21 2.84 12.15
N SER A 139 7.59 1.56 12.03
CA SER A 139 8.99 1.18 11.82
C SER A 139 9.52 1.70 10.48
N TYR A 140 8.72 1.60 9.42
CA TYR A 140 9.03 2.16 8.11
C TYR A 140 9.12 3.68 8.10
N GLN A 141 8.21 4.38 8.80
CA GLN A 141 8.29 5.83 8.95
C GLN A 141 9.60 6.26 9.64
N ARG A 142 9.98 5.59 10.74
CA ARG A 142 11.26 5.84 11.43
C ARG A 142 12.47 5.51 10.57
N ALA A 143 12.35 4.56 9.66
CA ALA A 143 13.39 4.18 8.71
C ALA A 143 13.60 5.20 7.59
N GLY A 144 12.68 6.13 7.39
CA GLY A 144 12.76 7.14 6.33
C GLY A 144 12.01 6.77 5.05
N ALA A 145 11.03 5.86 5.11
CA ALA A 145 10.11 5.64 4.00
C ALA A 145 9.39 6.93 3.62
N SER A 146 9.13 7.13 2.33
CA SER A 146 8.43 8.30 1.81
C SER A 146 6.91 8.14 1.87
N CYS A 147 6.43 6.92 1.61
CA CYS A 147 5.02 6.55 1.61
C CYS A 147 4.86 5.11 2.13
N ILE A 148 3.64 4.75 2.46
CA ILE A 148 3.26 3.37 2.83
C ILE A 148 2.32 2.81 1.75
N SER A 149 2.49 1.55 1.38
CA SER A 149 1.53 0.75 0.62
C SER A 149 0.87 -0.25 1.56
N VAL A 150 -0.46 -0.36 1.56
CA VAL A 150 -1.19 -1.30 2.41
C VAL A 150 -2.03 -2.23 1.56
N LEU A 151 -1.76 -3.53 1.64
CA LEU A 151 -2.58 -4.56 1.01
C LEU A 151 -3.93 -4.64 1.72
N THR A 152 -5.03 -4.47 0.95
CA THR A 152 -6.39 -4.62 1.47
C THR A 152 -7.15 -5.78 0.83
N GLU A 153 -6.56 -6.48 -0.14
CA GLU A 153 -7.13 -7.68 -0.76
C GLU A 153 -7.11 -8.86 0.24
N GLY A 154 -8.28 -9.44 0.50
CA GLY A 154 -8.46 -10.43 1.59
C GLY A 154 -8.18 -11.87 1.18
N SER A 155 -8.49 -12.28 -0.05
CA SER A 155 -8.53 -13.69 -0.44
C SER A 155 -7.15 -14.32 -0.63
N CYS A 156 -6.22 -13.58 -1.22
CA CYS A 156 -4.88 -14.06 -1.58
C CYS A 156 -3.76 -13.40 -0.77
N PHE A 157 -3.97 -12.17 -0.30
CA PHE A 157 -2.96 -11.42 0.45
C PHE A 157 -3.29 -11.31 1.94
N HIS A 158 -4.45 -11.81 2.37
CA HIS A 158 -4.93 -11.76 3.76
C HIS A 158 -4.92 -10.34 4.35
N GLY A 159 -5.10 -9.33 3.49
CA GLY A 159 -5.23 -7.92 3.87
C GLY A 159 -6.65 -7.56 4.25
N SER A 160 -6.82 -6.36 4.79
CA SER A 160 -8.14 -5.83 5.16
C SER A 160 -8.17 -4.30 5.09
N VAL A 161 -9.36 -3.72 5.00
CA VAL A 161 -9.54 -2.27 5.12
C VAL A 161 -9.21 -1.77 6.53
N GLU A 162 -9.33 -2.62 7.54
CA GLU A 162 -8.96 -2.35 8.92
C GLU A 162 -7.45 -2.18 9.07
N ASP A 163 -6.64 -2.95 8.33
CA ASP A 163 -5.18 -2.77 8.30
C ASP A 163 -4.80 -1.37 7.80
N LEU A 164 -5.47 -0.89 6.76
CA LEU A 164 -5.23 0.46 6.24
C LEU A 164 -5.64 1.54 7.24
N LYS A 165 -6.78 1.39 7.91
CA LYS A 165 -7.22 2.31 8.98
C LYS A 165 -6.22 2.34 10.13
N ALA A 166 -5.75 1.18 10.58
CA ALA A 166 -4.75 1.08 11.65
C ALA A 166 -3.44 1.79 11.25
N VAL A 167 -2.98 1.62 10.01
CA VAL A 167 -1.81 2.34 9.48
C VAL A 167 -2.08 3.85 9.41
N ARG A 168 -3.27 4.27 8.95
CA ARG A 168 -3.65 5.68 8.85
C ARG A 168 -3.61 6.41 10.19
N GLU A 169 -4.06 5.72 11.25
CA GLU A 169 -4.05 6.25 12.62
C GLU A 169 -2.63 6.29 13.23
N ALA A 170 -1.82 5.26 12.93
CA ALA A 170 -0.51 5.11 13.54
C ALA A 170 0.57 6.00 12.94
N CYS A 171 0.60 6.21 11.63
CA CYS A 171 1.68 6.94 10.96
C CYS A 171 1.18 8.17 10.19
N SER A 172 2.09 9.12 9.93
CA SER A 172 1.79 10.36 9.21
C SER A 172 2.10 10.30 7.71
N LEU A 173 2.70 9.23 7.22
CA LEU A 173 3.06 9.08 5.81
C LEU A 173 1.82 8.94 4.93
N PRO A 174 1.88 9.39 3.65
CA PRO A 174 0.85 9.11 2.66
C PRO A 174 0.69 7.61 2.41
N ILE A 175 -0.56 7.17 2.16
CA ILE A 175 -0.92 5.77 2.06
C ILE A 175 -1.50 5.44 0.68
N LEU A 176 -0.89 4.45 0.00
CA LEU A 176 -1.45 3.77 -1.15
C LEU A 176 -2.32 2.60 -0.70
N ARG A 177 -3.59 2.57 -1.12
CA ARG A 177 -4.38 1.34 -1.07
C ARG A 177 -3.94 0.40 -2.19
N LYS A 178 -3.29 -0.68 -1.82
CA LYS A 178 -2.87 -1.75 -2.75
C LYS A 178 -3.96 -2.82 -2.81
N ASP A 179 -4.77 -2.79 -3.85
CA ASP A 179 -5.94 -3.64 -4.02
C ASP A 179 -6.25 -3.79 -5.51
N PHE A 180 -7.15 -4.72 -5.88
CA PHE A 180 -7.69 -4.86 -7.23
C PHE A 180 -8.94 -3.97 -7.35
N ILE A 181 -8.73 -2.70 -7.72
CA ILE A 181 -9.82 -1.73 -7.86
C ILE A 181 -10.44 -1.88 -9.23
N LEU A 182 -11.70 -2.31 -9.24
CA LEU A 182 -12.47 -2.64 -10.45
C LEU A 182 -13.74 -1.80 -10.57
N GLU A 183 -14.24 -1.23 -9.46
CA GLU A 183 -15.54 -0.59 -9.40
C GLU A 183 -15.45 0.80 -8.74
N PRO A 184 -16.26 1.77 -9.19
CA PRO A 184 -16.33 3.10 -8.58
C PRO A 184 -16.58 3.09 -7.07
N TRP A 185 -17.30 2.08 -6.58
CA TRP A 185 -17.59 1.88 -5.16
C TRP A 185 -16.30 1.78 -4.33
N GLN A 186 -15.31 1.04 -4.83
CA GLN A 186 -14.02 0.85 -4.15
C GLN A 186 -13.21 2.16 -4.07
N VAL A 187 -13.36 3.06 -5.06
CA VAL A 187 -12.70 4.37 -5.03
C VAL A 187 -13.27 5.24 -3.91
N HIS A 188 -14.60 5.26 -3.76
CA HIS A 188 -15.25 5.97 -2.65
C HIS A 188 -14.86 5.37 -1.30
N GLU A 189 -14.81 4.05 -1.18
CA GLU A 189 -14.35 3.37 0.02
C GLU A 189 -12.91 3.75 0.34
N SER A 190 -12.02 3.78 -0.64
CA SER A 190 -10.61 4.16 -0.46
C SER A 190 -10.48 5.52 0.21
N ARG A 191 -11.29 6.48 -0.21
CA ARG A 191 -11.33 7.81 0.42
C ARG A 191 -11.82 7.76 1.87
N LEU A 192 -12.86 6.97 2.15
CA LEU A 192 -13.44 6.82 3.49
C LEU A 192 -12.49 6.18 4.49
N ILE A 193 -11.72 5.19 4.05
CA ILE A 193 -10.76 4.49 4.92
C ILE A 193 -9.43 5.23 5.07
N GLY A 194 -9.27 6.37 4.37
CA GLY A 194 -8.12 7.26 4.52
C GLY A 194 -6.95 6.96 3.59
N ALA A 195 -7.18 6.35 2.43
CA ALA A 195 -6.17 6.27 1.38
C ALA A 195 -5.90 7.66 0.78
N ASP A 196 -4.64 7.89 0.40
CA ASP A 196 -4.17 9.10 -0.28
C ASP A 196 -3.91 8.83 -1.77
N CYS A 197 -3.73 7.55 -2.12
CA CYS A 197 -3.51 7.05 -3.46
C CYS A 197 -4.20 5.70 -3.64
N ILE A 198 -4.63 5.40 -4.86
CA ILE A 198 -5.14 4.08 -5.25
C ILE A 198 -4.30 3.46 -6.35
N LEU A 199 -4.32 2.13 -6.44
CA LEU A 199 -3.73 1.36 -7.52
C LEU A 199 -4.75 1.08 -8.61
N LEU A 200 -4.40 1.33 -9.87
CA LEU A 200 -5.15 0.86 -11.04
C LEU A 200 -4.23 0.01 -11.92
N ILE A 201 -4.57 -1.26 -12.11
CA ILE A 201 -3.76 -2.24 -12.85
C ILE A 201 -4.22 -2.25 -14.30
N MET A 202 -3.36 -1.80 -15.23
CA MET A 202 -3.70 -1.68 -16.66
C MET A 202 -4.05 -3.01 -17.32
N ALA A 203 -3.49 -4.11 -16.83
CA ALA A 203 -3.74 -5.45 -17.35
C ALA A 203 -5.19 -5.96 -17.17
N ILE A 204 -5.98 -5.36 -16.24
CA ILE A 204 -7.31 -5.85 -15.87
C ILE A 204 -8.44 -4.86 -16.15
N LEU A 205 -8.11 -3.63 -16.50
CA LEU A 205 -9.08 -2.56 -16.71
C LEU A 205 -9.25 -2.25 -18.20
N LYS A 206 -10.49 -1.93 -18.58
CA LYS A 206 -10.80 -1.39 -19.90
C LYS A 206 -10.55 0.13 -19.92
N GLU A 207 -10.36 0.69 -21.11
CA GLU A 207 -10.00 2.11 -21.27
C GLU A 207 -11.05 3.04 -20.65
N GLU A 208 -12.34 2.82 -20.91
CA GLU A 208 -13.41 3.65 -20.38
C GLU A 208 -13.48 3.56 -18.85
N GLN A 209 -13.30 2.35 -18.30
CA GLN A 209 -13.28 2.09 -16.86
C GLN A 209 -12.09 2.75 -16.19
N THR A 210 -10.91 2.67 -16.81
CA THR A 210 -9.69 3.34 -16.30
C THR A 210 -9.89 4.85 -16.22
N ALA A 211 -10.43 5.46 -17.28
CA ALA A 211 -10.70 6.90 -17.32
C ALA A 211 -11.70 7.34 -16.23
N GLU A 212 -12.77 6.57 -16.04
CA GLU A 212 -13.78 6.82 -15.00
C GLU A 212 -13.16 6.77 -13.59
N LEU A 213 -12.41 5.71 -13.28
CA LEU A 213 -11.79 5.52 -11.96
C LEU A 213 -10.74 6.58 -11.65
N ILE A 214 -9.93 7.01 -12.66
CA ILE A 214 -8.98 8.11 -12.52
C ILE A 214 -9.72 9.42 -12.20
N ALA A 215 -10.76 9.76 -12.99
CA ALA A 215 -11.51 10.97 -12.79
C ALA A 215 -12.18 11.02 -11.40
N LEU A 216 -12.71 9.87 -10.95
CA LEU A 216 -13.34 9.74 -9.65
C LEU A 216 -12.32 9.90 -8.51
N ALA A 217 -11.16 9.25 -8.58
CA ALA A 217 -10.12 9.36 -7.57
C ALA A 217 -9.64 10.81 -7.41
N ARG A 218 -9.38 11.49 -8.53
CA ARG A 218 -9.02 12.92 -8.55
C ARG A 218 -10.10 13.81 -7.98
N GLY A 219 -11.38 13.55 -8.29
CA GLY A 219 -12.51 14.26 -7.72
C GLY A 219 -12.65 14.11 -6.20
N LEU A 220 -11.92 13.16 -5.61
CA LEU A 220 -11.81 12.89 -4.18
C LEU A 220 -10.43 13.25 -3.62
N ASP A 221 -9.63 14.02 -4.34
CA ASP A 221 -8.27 14.46 -3.99
C ASP A 221 -7.26 13.31 -3.75
N MET A 222 -7.50 12.13 -4.33
CA MET A 222 -6.57 11.01 -4.27
C MET A 222 -5.70 10.94 -5.52
N ASP A 223 -4.42 10.59 -5.34
CA ASP A 223 -3.52 10.22 -6.43
C ASP A 223 -3.85 8.83 -6.99
N VAL A 224 -3.36 8.55 -8.20
CA VAL A 224 -3.55 7.25 -8.86
C VAL A 224 -2.20 6.74 -9.36
N LEU A 225 -1.81 5.54 -8.91
CA LEU A 225 -0.68 4.79 -9.43
C LEU A 225 -1.18 3.83 -10.51
N LEU A 226 -0.78 4.08 -11.78
CA LEU A 226 -1.09 3.19 -12.91
C LEU A 226 -0.02 2.10 -13.01
N GLU A 227 -0.38 0.85 -12.69
CA GLU A 227 0.53 -0.29 -12.75
C GLU A 227 0.56 -0.91 -14.14
N VAL A 228 1.76 -1.09 -14.69
CA VAL A 228 2.04 -1.67 -16.01
C VAL A 228 3.10 -2.78 -15.92
N HIS A 229 3.03 -3.77 -16.85
CA HIS A 229 3.93 -4.94 -16.87
C HIS A 229 4.69 -5.08 -18.20
N ASN A 230 4.34 -4.30 -19.21
CA ASN A 230 4.93 -4.35 -20.54
C ASN A 230 4.71 -3.02 -21.29
N GLU A 231 5.32 -2.90 -22.46
CA GLU A 231 5.26 -1.71 -23.30
C GLU A 231 3.84 -1.37 -23.79
N GLU A 232 3.01 -2.38 -24.11
CA GLU A 232 1.63 -2.15 -24.53
C GLU A 232 0.80 -1.49 -23.42
N GLU A 233 0.93 -1.99 -22.20
CA GLU A 233 0.26 -1.42 -21.03
C GLU A 233 0.81 -0.03 -20.69
N LEU A 234 2.14 0.19 -20.82
CA LEU A 234 2.75 1.49 -20.63
C LEU A 234 2.20 2.52 -21.62
N ASN A 235 2.13 2.17 -22.92
CA ASN A 235 1.59 3.07 -23.94
C ASN A 235 0.12 3.45 -23.64
N LYS A 236 -0.69 2.52 -23.16
CA LYS A 236 -2.07 2.80 -22.72
C LYS A 236 -2.08 3.71 -21.49
N ALA A 237 -1.22 3.46 -20.49
CA ALA A 237 -1.14 4.27 -19.28
C ALA A 237 -0.72 5.72 -19.57
N LEU A 238 0.22 5.93 -20.50
CA LEU A 238 0.69 7.25 -20.91
C LEU A 238 -0.37 8.09 -21.63
N ALA A 239 -1.44 7.48 -22.16
CA ALA A 239 -2.57 8.20 -22.74
C ALA A 239 -3.43 8.92 -21.69
N TYR A 240 -3.33 8.52 -20.41
CA TYR A 240 -4.04 9.17 -19.32
C TYR A 240 -3.16 10.26 -18.68
N ASP A 241 -3.82 11.27 -18.15
CA ASP A 241 -3.15 12.33 -17.39
C ASP A 241 -2.89 11.84 -15.93
N SER A 242 -2.22 10.69 -15.75
CA SER A 242 -1.77 10.22 -14.44
C SER A 242 -0.31 10.54 -14.23
N PHE A 243 0.01 11.08 -13.07
CA PHE A 243 1.35 11.52 -12.72
C PHE A 243 2.27 10.38 -12.27
N LEU A 244 1.69 9.27 -11.76
CA LEU A 244 2.42 8.13 -11.23
C LEU A 244 2.27 6.91 -12.14
N ILE A 245 3.40 6.35 -12.57
CA ILE A 245 3.48 5.12 -13.35
C ILE A 245 4.23 4.07 -12.53
N GLY A 246 3.57 2.96 -12.24
CA GLY A 246 4.16 1.80 -11.57
C GLY A 246 4.59 0.75 -12.58
N ILE A 247 5.86 0.37 -12.60
CA ILE A 247 6.37 -0.72 -13.43
C ILE A 247 6.56 -1.94 -12.53
N ASN A 248 5.69 -2.94 -12.70
CA ASN A 248 5.75 -4.15 -11.89
C ASN A 248 6.63 -5.20 -12.59
N ASN A 249 7.76 -5.52 -11.96
CA ASN A 249 8.72 -6.52 -12.41
C ASN A 249 8.20 -7.96 -12.30
N ARG A 250 7.06 -8.18 -11.63
CA ARG A 250 6.45 -9.51 -11.50
C ARG A 250 5.47 -9.75 -12.65
N ASN A 251 5.76 -10.74 -13.45
CA ASN A 251 4.82 -11.20 -14.47
C ASN A 251 3.61 -11.87 -13.81
N LEU A 252 2.41 -11.32 -14.00
CA LEU A 252 1.18 -11.79 -13.34
C LEU A 252 0.70 -13.18 -13.79
N LYS A 253 1.21 -13.70 -14.93
CA LYS A 253 0.86 -15.03 -15.44
C LYS A 253 1.82 -16.10 -14.92
N THR A 254 3.12 -15.81 -14.90
CA THR A 254 4.16 -16.78 -14.53
C THR A 254 4.65 -16.64 -13.10
N LEU A 255 4.32 -15.53 -12.43
CA LEU A 255 4.78 -15.09 -11.11
C LEU A 255 6.31 -14.89 -11.02
N LYS A 256 7.04 -14.97 -12.13
CA LYS A 256 8.47 -14.66 -12.18
C LYS A 256 8.68 -13.17 -12.07
N THR A 257 9.72 -12.79 -11.35
CA THR A 257 10.12 -11.40 -11.14
C THR A 257 11.45 -11.14 -11.83
N ASP A 258 11.53 -10.08 -12.65
CA ASP A 258 12.75 -9.70 -13.38
C ASP A 258 12.82 -8.16 -13.41
N ILE A 259 13.84 -7.60 -12.75
CA ILE A 259 14.09 -6.16 -12.69
C ILE A 259 14.34 -5.55 -14.07
N GLN A 260 14.70 -6.37 -15.06
CA GLN A 260 14.92 -5.94 -16.44
C GLN A 260 13.67 -5.28 -17.02
N THR A 261 12.47 -5.68 -16.60
CA THR A 261 11.22 -5.02 -16.99
C THR A 261 11.26 -3.51 -16.68
N THR A 262 11.67 -3.13 -15.47
CA THR A 262 11.85 -1.71 -15.14
C THR A 262 12.94 -1.04 -15.97
N LEU A 263 14.09 -1.69 -16.13
CA LEU A 263 15.23 -1.12 -16.86
C LEU A 263 14.89 -0.84 -18.33
N ASP A 264 14.03 -1.67 -18.93
CA ASP A 264 13.58 -1.51 -20.31
C ASP A 264 12.49 -0.44 -20.48
N LEU A 265 11.56 -0.33 -19.50
CA LEU A 265 10.38 0.52 -19.62
C LEU A 265 10.58 1.92 -19.04
N ALA A 266 11.30 2.07 -17.94
CA ALA A 266 11.45 3.36 -17.26
C ALA A 266 12.03 4.47 -18.17
N PRO A 267 13.02 4.20 -19.04
CA PRO A 267 13.53 5.22 -19.97
C PRO A 267 12.52 5.72 -21.02
N GLN A 268 11.41 5.00 -21.21
CA GLN A 268 10.35 5.34 -22.17
C GLN A 268 9.29 6.27 -21.55
N VAL A 269 9.29 6.44 -20.22
CA VAL A 269 8.33 7.29 -19.51
C VAL A 269 8.75 8.76 -19.61
N PRO A 270 7.85 9.68 -20.02
CA PRO A 270 8.15 11.10 -20.10
C PRO A 270 8.61 11.70 -18.75
N PRO A 271 9.48 12.71 -18.75
CA PRO A 271 10.10 13.25 -17.53
C PRO A 271 9.15 14.02 -16.60
N ASP A 272 7.95 14.32 -17.06
CA ASP A 272 6.88 14.94 -16.27
C ASP A 272 6.08 13.92 -15.44
N ARG A 273 6.44 12.63 -15.51
CA ARG A 273 5.85 11.55 -14.73
C ARG A 273 6.82 11.02 -13.68
N LEU A 274 6.32 10.53 -12.57
CA LEU A 274 7.11 9.79 -11.59
C LEU A 274 6.99 8.29 -11.84
N VAL A 275 8.13 7.62 -11.94
CA VAL A 275 8.21 6.17 -12.16
C VAL A 275 8.46 5.47 -10.84
N VAL A 276 7.65 4.47 -10.54
CA VAL A 276 7.79 3.58 -9.39
C VAL A 276 8.14 2.18 -9.88
N SER A 277 9.28 1.62 -9.46
CA SER A 277 9.62 0.22 -9.72
C SER A 277 9.04 -0.68 -8.62
N GLU A 278 8.28 -1.71 -9.00
CA GLU A 278 7.60 -2.60 -8.07
C GLU A 278 8.11 -4.04 -8.23
N SER A 279 8.24 -4.75 -7.12
CA SER A 279 8.71 -6.13 -7.05
C SER A 279 10.19 -6.33 -7.42
N GLY A 280 10.87 -7.27 -6.74
CA GLY A 280 12.22 -7.69 -7.09
C GLY A 280 13.34 -6.78 -6.60
N ILE A 281 13.05 -5.74 -5.83
CA ILE A 281 14.05 -4.87 -5.20
C ILE A 281 14.35 -5.40 -3.79
N ALA A 282 15.61 -5.69 -3.51
CA ALA A 282 16.03 -6.25 -2.23
C ALA A 282 17.27 -5.57 -1.66
N THR A 283 18.13 -4.99 -2.48
CA THR A 283 19.42 -4.42 -2.09
C THR A 283 19.53 -2.95 -2.47
N SER A 284 20.48 -2.23 -1.86
CA SER A 284 20.82 -0.86 -2.24
C SER A 284 21.35 -0.76 -3.67
N GLU A 285 21.99 -1.82 -4.16
CA GLU A 285 22.44 -1.91 -5.55
C GLU A 285 21.27 -2.01 -6.53
N ASP A 286 20.19 -2.75 -6.18
CA ASP A 286 18.97 -2.77 -6.99
C ASP A 286 18.32 -1.39 -7.01
N LEU A 287 18.25 -0.72 -5.84
CA LEU A 287 17.73 0.65 -5.72
C LEU A 287 18.51 1.63 -6.62
N ALA A 288 19.83 1.54 -6.61
CA ALA A 288 20.70 2.39 -7.44
C ALA A 288 20.46 2.14 -8.94
N LYS A 289 20.38 0.86 -9.37
CA LYS A 289 20.13 0.49 -10.77
C LYS A 289 18.83 1.06 -11.30
N VAL A 290 17.72 0.92 -10.55
CA VAL A 290 16.44 1.48 -11.02
C VAL A 290 16.42 3.00 -10.97
N GLY A 291 17.13 3.62 -10.02
CA GLY A 291 17.33 5.06 -9.97
C GLY A 291 18.08 5.58 -11.19
N GLU A 292 19.15 4.92 -11.63
CA GLU A 292 19.90 5.22 -12.85
C GLU A 292 19.02 5.06 -14.11
N ALA A 293 18.07 4.14 -14.11
CA ALA A 293 17.11 3.97 -15.19
C ALA A 293 15.99 5.04 -15.20
N GLY A 294 15.95 5.95 -14.21
CA GLY A 294 14.99 7.06 -14.15
C GLY A 294 13.83 6.86 -13.18
N CYS A 295 13.88 5.82 -12.31
CA CYS A 295 12.85 5.64 -11.31
C CYS A 295 12.93 6.69 -10.20
N SER A 296 11.78 7.25 -9.85
CA SER A 296 11.60 8.22 -8.77
C SER A 296 11.44 7.55 -7.41
N ALA A 297 10.89 6.32 -7.41
CA ALA A 297 10.65 5.54 -6.20
C ALA A 297 10.67 4.04 -6.48
N VAL A 298 10.76 3.26 -5.40
CA VAL A 298 10.54 1.81 -5.41
C VAL A 298 9.41 1.43 -4.45
N LEU A 299 8.63 0.41 -4.80
CA LEU A 299 7.65 -0.21 -3.91
C LEU A 299 8.18 -1.57 -3.46
N VAL A 300 8.43 -1.71 -2.16
CA VAL A 300 9.11 -2.87 -1.58
C VAL A 300 8.36 -3.38 -0.36
N GLY A 301 8.09 -4.69 -0.35
CA GLY A 301 7.39 -5.34 0.76
C GLY A 301 8.07 -6.64 1.20
N GLU A 302 8.11 -7.65 0.32
CA GLU A 302 8.52 -9.01 0.70
C GLU A 302 9.92 -9.08 1.30
N SER A 303 10.93 -8.42 0.69
CA SER A 303 12.29 -8.42 1.19
C SER A 303 12.44 -7.74 2.55
N LEU A 304 11.63 -6.71 2.83
CA LEU A 304 11.63 -6.04 4.13
C LEU A 304 10.91 -6.87 5.21
N LEU A 305 9.76 -7.45 4.87
CA LEU A 305 8.90 -8.17 5.82
C LEU A 305 9.46 -9.53 6.23
N ARG A 306 10.35 -10.12 5.45
CA ARG A 306 11.05 -11.37 5.79
C ARG A 306 12.14 -11.18 6.84
N GLU A 307 12.63 -9.96 7.02
CA GLU A 307 13.62 -9.64 8.05
C GLU A 307 12.96 -9.55 9.44
N GLU A 308 13.73 -9.86 10.47
CA GLU A 308 13.26 -9.78 11.86
C GLU A 308 12.76 -8.37 12.20
N ASP A 309 13.52 -7.34 11.80
CA ASP A 309 13.16 -5.93 11.92
C ASP A 309 12.97 -5.30 10.52
N PRO A 310 11.71 -5.12 10.05
CA PRO A 310 11.42 -4.52 8.75
C PRO A 310 11.89 -3.06 8.64
N GLY A 311 11.91 -2.30 9.74
CA GLY A 311 12.40 -0.94 9.77
C GLY A 311 13.91 -0.88 9.55
N LEU A 312 14.67 -1.75 10.20
CA LEU A 312 16.11 -1.85 9.97
C LEU A 312 16.43 -2.31 8.55
N ALA A 313 15.63 -3.24 7.99
CA ALA A 313 15.76 -3.65 6.60
C ALA A 313 15.52 -2.49 5.63
N ALA A 314 14.51 -1.67 5.89
CA ALA A 314 14.22 -0.47 5.09
C ALA A 314 15.38 0.55 5.16
N ARG A 315 15.98 0.75 6.33
CA ARG A 315 17.16 1.62 6.48
C ARG A 315 18.34 1.12 5.67
N ARG A 316 18.65 -0.18 5.73
CA ARG A 316 19.72 -0.79 4.94
C ARG A 316 19.48 -0.63 3.44
N LEU A 317 18.23 -0.83 2.97
CA LEU A 317 17.86 -0.63 1.58
C LEU A 317 18.11 0.83 1.14
N LEU A 318 17.81 1.80 1.99
CA LEU A 318 18.02 3.22 1.74
C LEU A 318 19.48 3.69 1.93
N GLY A 319 20.39 2.82 2.37
CA GLY A 319 21.82 3.13 2.55
C GLY A 319 22.16 3.85 3.85
N PHE A 320 21.34 3.68 4.91
CA PHE A 320 21.56 4.29 6.24
C PHE A 320 22.04 3.30 7.30
#